data_27e84af15c84bce6fe9164ebddf65408
#
_entry.id   27e84af15c84bce6fe9164ebddf65408
#
_cell.length_a   1.000
_cell.length_b   1.000
_cell.length_c   1.000
_cell.angle_alpha   90.00
_cell.angle_beta   90.00
_cell.angle_gamma   90.00
#
_symmetry.space_group_name_H-M   'P 1'
#
loop_
_entity.id
_entity.type
_entity.pdbx_description
1 polymer ?
#
loop_
_entity_poly.entity_id
_entity_poly.type
_entity_poly.pdbx_seq_one_letter_code
_entity_poly.pdbx_strand_id
1 'polypeptide(L)'
;MLLDEIEAAPRERLHLPWPRDRRLARLAQVLADDPADNRPLEALAARAGLATRTAQRLFREETGLGFAQWRQQLRLIHALERLSAGQPVAQVADALGYATPGNFIAMFKRAFGTTPGRYLRAPQAGGDAAVA
;
A
#
# COMPACT_ATOMS: atom_id res chain seq x y z
N MET A 1 14.93 -14.79 14.37
CA MET A 1 15.74 -13.96 15.06
C MET A 1 15.34 -12.55 15.02
N LEU A 2 15.61 -11.89 16.06
CA LEU A 2 15.22 -10.50 16.18
C LEU A 2 15.90 -9.62 15.17
N LEU A 3 17.16 -9.89 14.94
CA LEU A 3 17.86 -9.09 13.97
C LEU A 3 17.24 -9.18 12.59
N ASP A 4 16.79 -10.36 12.28
CA ASP A 4 16.16 -10.53 10.98
C ASP A 4 14.93 -9.68 10.87
N GLU A 5 14.21 -9.54 11.97
CA GLU A 5 13.02 -8.72 11.94
C GLU A 5 13.37 -7.27 11.73
N ILE A 6 14.42 -6.83 12.38
CA ILE A 6 14.84 -5.45 12.23
C ILE A 6 15.24 -5.17 10.82
N GLU A 7 15.88 -6.13 10.21
CA GLU A 7 16.32 -5.96 8.86
C GLU A 7 15.28 -6.38 7.88
N ALA A 8 14.14 -6.75 8.37
CA ALA A 8 13.06 -7.17 7.51
C ALA A 8 12.90 -6.17 6.39
N ALA A 9 12.71 -6.69 5.25
CA ALA A 9 12.48 -5.86 4.11
C ALA A 9 11.32 -4.92 4.39
N PRO A 10 11.36 -3.72 3.82
CA PRO A 10 10.24 -2.82 3.96
C PRO A 10 8.91 -3.48 3.65
N ARG A 11 8.95 -4.50 2.83
CA ARG A 11 7.78 -5.26 2.47
C ARG A 11 7.08 -5.85 3.69
N GLU A 12 7.83 -6.27 4.69
CA GLU A 12 7.21 -6.79 5.90
C GLU A 12 6.55 -5.70 6.70
N ARG A 13 7.08 -4.49 6.61
CA ARG A 13 6.46 -3.37 7.28
C ARG A 13 5.18 -2.96 6.59
N LEU A 14 5.02 -3.40 5.37
CA LEU A 14 3.84 -3.09 4.60
C LEU A 14 2.78 -4.15 4.74
N HIS A 15 2.94 -4.99 5.77
CA HIS A 15 1.89 -5.95 6.06
C HIS A 15 0.55 -5.24 6.05
N LEU A 16 -0.41 -5.79 5.35
CA LEU A 16 -1.70 -5.17 5.18
C LEU A 16 -2.73 -5.93 6.00
N PRO A 17 -3.04 -5.44 7.19
CA PRO A 17 -4.07 -6.11 8.00
C PRO A 17 -5.42 -5.98 7.31
N TRP A 18 -6.16 -7.06 7.27
CA TRP A 18 -7.42 -7.10 6.56
C TRP A 18 -8.58 -6.93 7.53
N PRO A 19 -9.57 -6.09 7.22
CA PRO A 19 -10.71 -5.92 8.12
C PRO A 19 -11.56 -7.19 8.16
N ARG A 20 -12.15 -7.44 9.32
CA ARG A 20 -12.97 -8.62 9.52
C ARG A 20 -14.43 -8.38 9.21
N ASP A 21 -14.91 -7.16 9.41
CA ASP A 21 -16.30 -6.83 9.10
C ASP A 21 -16.54 -7.10 7.63
N ARG A 22 -17.61 -7.83 7.33
CA ARG A 22 -17.88 -8.26 5.97
C ARG A 22 -18.00 -7.10 5.00
N ARG A 23 -18.63 -6.00 5.43
CA ARG A 23 -18.82 -4.85 4.57
C ARG A 23 -17.50 -4.15 4.29
N LEU A 24 -16.66 -4.03 5.32
CA LEU A 24 -15.34 -3.46 5.13
C LEU A 24 -14.44 -4.36 4.31
N ALA A 25 -14.57 -5.67 4.49
CA ALA A 25 -13.76 -6.59 3.70
C ALA A 25 -14.12 -6.47 2.21
N ARG A 26 -15.38 -6.25 1.89
CA ARG A 26 -15.76 -6.02 0.49
C ARG A 26 -15.17 -4.73 -0.05
N LEU A 27 -15.22 -3.68 0.77
CA LEU A 27 -14.63 -2.40 0.39
C LEU A 27 -13.13 -2.57 0.16
N ALA A 28 -12.47 -3.29 1.05
CA ALA A 28 -11.03 -3.54 0.91
C ALA A 28 -10.74 -4.31 -0.37
N GLN A 29 -11.58 -5.27 -0.71
CA GLN A 29 -11.38 -6.06 -1.91
C GLN A 29 -11.53 -5.23 -3.18
N VAL A 30 -12.50 -4.30 -3.17
CA VAL A 30 -12.68 -3.40 -4.30
C VAL A 30 -11.39 -2.62 -4.56
N LEU A 31 -10.76 -2.14 -3.50
CA LEU A 31 -9.52 -1.38 -3.64
C LEU A 31 -8.35 -2.26 -4.02
N ALA A 32 -8.32 -3.49 -3.52
CA ALA A 32 -7.24 -4.41 -3.89
C ALA A 32 -7.34 -4.80 -5.36
N ASP A 33 -8.56 -4.91 -5.87
CA ASP A 33 -8.75 -5.24 -7.28
C ASP A 33 -8.45 -4.06 -8.20
N ASP A 34 -8.59 -2.84 -7.69
CA ASP A 34 -8.32 -1.64 -8.48
C ASP A 34 -7.62 -0.60 -7.58
N PRO A 35 -6.31 -0.73 -7.42
CA PRO A 35 -5.58 0.19 -6.54
C PRO A 35 -5.63 1.64 -7.00
N ALA A 36 -6.01 1.89 -8.24
CA ALA A 36 -6.12 3.26 -8.75
C ALA A 36 -7.39 3.97 -8.29
N ASP A 37 -8.30 3.23 -7.66
CA ASP A 37 -9.57 3.80 -7.21
C ASP A 37 -9.29 4.89 -6.18
N ASN A 38 -9.64 6.12 -6.54
CA ASN A 38 -9.39 7.29 -5.68
C ASN A 38 -10.64 7.81 -5.00
N ARG A 39 -11.72 7.04 -5.02
CA ARG A 39 -12.92 7.49 -4.35
C ARG A 39 -12.68 7.67 -2.86
N PRO A 40 -13.32 8.68 -2.26
CA PRO A 40 -13.16 8.88 -0.82
C PRO A 40 -13.90 7.79 -0.03
N LEU A 41 -13.51 7.62 1.22
CA LEU A 41 -14.14 6.63 2.07
C LEU A 41 -15.64 6.82 2.13
N GLU A 42 -16.10 8.06 2.11
CA GLU A 42 -17.52 8.36 2.16
C GLU A 42 -18.29 7.63 1.06
N ALA A 43 -17.76 7.69 -0.17
CA ALA A 43 -18.42 7.06 -1.31
C ALA A 43 -18.33 5.54 -1.21
N LEU A 44 -17.18 5.03 -0.81
CA LEU A 44 -16.99 3.59 -0.69
C LEU A 44 -17.85 3.00 0.42
N ALA A 45 -17.93 3.69 1.54
CA ALA A 45 -18.73 3.23 2.66
C ALA A 45 -20.22 3.22 2.31
N ALA A 46 -20.66 4.24 1.59
CA ALA A 46 -22.06 4.31 1.18
C ALA A 46 -22.44 3.09 0.34
N ARG A 47 -21.56 2.71 -0.57
CA ARG A 47 -21.82 1.55 -1.40
C ARG A 47 -21.83 0.26 -0.59
N ALA A 48 -21.10 0.24 0.50
CA ALA A 48 -21.05 -0.93 1.38
C ALA A 48 -22.15 -0.93 2.42
N GLY A 49 -22.98 0.09 2.44
CA GLY A 49 -24.06 0.18 3.41
C GLY A 49 -23.62 0.63 4.78
N LEU A 50 -22.54 1.41 4.83
CA LEU A 50 -21.97 1.89 6.08
C LEU A 50 -21.98 3.41 6.14
N ALA A 51 -22.26 3.95 7.32
CA ALA A 51 -22.02 5.37 7.55
C ALA A 51 -20.52 5.61 7.59
N THR A 52 -20.11 6.76 7.11
CA THR A 52 -18.68 7.08 7.03
C THR A 52 -18.00 6.97 8.39
N ARG A 53 -18.63 7.51 9.42
CA ARG A 53 -18.04 7.48 10.75
C ARG A 53 -17.87 6.06 11.26
N THR A 54 -18.85 5.21 11.00
CA THR A 54 -18.76 3.80 11.39
C THR A 54 -17.62 3.11 10.65
N ALA A 55 -17.50 3.37 9.35
CA ALA A 55 -16.42 2.79 8.57
C ALA A 55 -15.07 3.22 9.09
N GLN A 56 -14.90 4.51 9.41
CA GLN A 56 -13.65 5.02 9.97
C GLN A 56 -13.29 4.31 11.26
N ARG A 57 -14.25 4.19 12.15
CA ARG A 57 -14.01 3.56 13.44
C ARG A 57 -13.66 2.11 13.30
N LEU A 58 -14.41 1.38 12.50
CA LEU A 58 -14.16 -0.05 12.32
C LEU A 58 -12.82 -0.31 11.65
N PHE A 59 -12.47 0.50 10.66
CA PHE A 59 -11.18 0.35 10.00
C PHE A 59 -10.05 0.43 11.01
N ARG A 60 -10.10 1.46 11.84
CA ARG A 60 -9.02 1.63 12.82
C ARG A 60 -9.03 0.55 13.88
N GLU A 61 -10.22 0.15 14.33
CA GLU A 61 -10.31 -0.88 15.35
C GLU A 61 -9.83 -2.23 14.84
N GLU A 62 -10.17 -2.56 13.61
CA GLU A 62 -9.87 -3.90 13.10
C GLU A 62 -8.52 -4.02 12.45
N THR A 63 -8.00 -2.94 11.88
CA THR A 63 -6.70 -3.01 11.19
C THR A 63 -5.60 -2.26 11.92
N GLY A 64 -5.95 -1.39 12.86
CA GLY A 64 -4.96 -0.55 13.51
C GLY A 64 -4.56 0.65 12.67
N LEU A 65 -5.11 0.79 11.47
CA LEU A 65 -4.75 1.86 10.55
C LEU A 65 -5.97 2.67 10.17
N GLY A 66 -5.77 3.97 9.94
CA GLY A 66 -6.80 4.76 9.31
C GLY A 66 -6.94 4.34 7.86
N PHE A 67 -8.07 4.69 7.27
CA PHE A 67 -8.34 4.29 5.90
C PHE A 67 -7.29 4.81 4.92
N ALA A 68 -6.88 6.07 5.07
CA ALA A 68 -5.89 6.64 4.16
C ALA A 68 -4.55 5.91 4.24
N GLN A 69 -4.14 5.55 5.46
CA GLN A 69 -2.92 4.79 5.64
C GLN A 69 -3.02 3.41 5.04
N TRP A 70 -4.18 2.79 5.23
CA TRP A 70 -4.41 1.44 4.71
C TRP A 70 -4.33 1.45 3.18
N ARG A 71 -4.99 2.45 2.56
CA ARG A 71 -4.96 2.56 1.09
C ARG A 71 -3.53 2.81 0.61
N GLN A 72 -2.79 3.65 1.30
CA GLN A 72 -1.41 3.92 0.90
C GLN A 72 -0.55 2.67 1.00
N GLN A 73 -0.71 1.89 2.07
CA GLN A 73 0.04 0.65 2.20
C GLN A 73 -0.31 -0.34 1.10
N LEU A 74 -1.58 -0.42 0.76
CA LEU A 74 -2.00 -1.27 -0.36
C LEU A 74 -1.28 -0.87 -1.63
N ARG A 75 -1.22 0.43 -1.90
CA ARG A 75 -0.55 0.92 -3.11
C ARG A 75 0.94 0.67 -3.07
N LEU A 76 1.55 0.76 -1.90
CA LEU A 76 2.99 0.48 -1.79
C LEU A 76 3.30 -0.98 -2.07
N ILE A 77 2.45 -1.88 -1.59
CA ILE A 77 2.64 -3.30 -1.87
C ILE A 77 2.56 -3.56 -3.36
N HIS A 78 1.54 -3.00 -4.01
CA HIS A 78 1.40 -3.14 -5.45
C HIS A 78 2.57 -2.50 -6.18
N ALA A 79 3.07 -1.37 -5.68
CA ALA A 79 4.20 -0.70 -6.29
C ALA A 79 5.43 -1.59 -6.29
N LEU A 80 5.73 -2.20 -5.16
CA LEU A 80 6.90 -3.08 -5.08
C LEU A 80 6.76 -4.26 -6.02
N GLU A 81 5.59 -4.85 -6.11
CA GLU A 81 5.37 -5.97 -7.01
C GLU A 81 5.57 -5.57 -8.46
N ARG A 82 4.99 -4.44 -8.85
CA ARG A 82 5.07 -3.99 -10.24
C ARG A 82 6.48 -3.56 -10.61
N LEU A 83 7.13 -2.84 -9.71
CA LEU A 83 8.51 -2.41 -9.96
C LEU A 83 9.45 -3.61 -10.05
N SER A 84 9.25 -4.60 -9.18
CA SER A 84 10.06 -5.81 -9.21
C SER A 84 9.83 -6.60 -10.50
N ALA A 85 8.65 -6.48 -11.07
CA ALA A 85 8.35 -7.14 -12.33
C ALA A 85 8.89 -6.36 -13.54
N GLY A 86 9.54 -5.23 -13.29
CA GLY A 86 10.17 -4.46 -14.37
C GLY A 86 9.31 -3.40 -14.99
N GLN A 87 8.15 -3.10 -14.41
CA GLN A 87 7.32 -2.06 -15.00
C GLN A 87 7.95 -0.68 -14.82
N PRO A 88 7.88 0.17 -15.83
CA PRO A 88 8.40 1.52 -15.71
C PRO A 88 7.65 2.33 -14.65
N VAL A 89 8.38 3.24 -14.01
CA VAL A 89 7.81 4.05 -12.94
C VAL A 89 6.54 4.77 -13.39
N ALA A 90 6.52 5.30 -14.61
CA ALA A 90 5.36 6.03 -15.10
C ALA A 90 4.13 5.13 -15.18
N GLN A 91 4.31 3.88 -15.61
CA GLN A 91 3.20 2.94 -15.66
C GLN A 91 2.72 2.57 -14.27
N VAL A 92 3.65 2.39 -13.34
CA VAL A 92 3.29 2.05 -11.98
C VAL A 92 2.48 3.17 -11.35
N ALA A 93 2.93 4.41 -11.54
CA ALA A 93 2.23 5.57 -11.00
C ALA A 93 0.79 5.63 -11.52
N ASP A 94 0.63 5.42 -12.81
CA ASP A 94 -0.69 5.45 -13.43
C ASP A 94 -1.57 4.33 -12.90
N ALA A 95 -1.02 3.13 -12.83
CA ALA A 95 -1.79 1.96 -12.37
C ALA A 95 -2.23 2.09 -10.93
N LEU A 96 -1.55 2.91 -10.14
CA LEU A 96 -1.86 3.08 -8.73
C LEU A 96 -2.62 4.37 -8.43
N GLY A 97 -3.05 5.08 -9.47
CA GLY A 97 -3.93 6.23 -9.28
C GLY A 97 -3.25 7.53 -8.96
N TYR A 98 -1.95 7.65 -9.23
CA TYR A 98 -1.24 8.91 -9.02
C TYR A 98 -1.36 9.78 -10.26
N ALA A 99 -1.61 11.06 -10.04
CA ALA A 99 -1.83 11.98 -11.15
C ALA A 99 -0.59 12.13 -12.02
N THR A 100 0.60 12.05 -11.42
CA THR A 100 1.85 12.17 -12.17
C THR A 100 2.87 11.20 -11.61
N PRO A 101 3.87 10.82 -12.41
CA PRO A 101 4.97 10.01 -11.88
C PRO A 101 5.68 10.70 -10.72
N GLY A 102 5.78 12.03 -10.76
CA GLY A 102 6.43 12.77 -9.68
C GLY A 102 5.72 12.61 -8.35
N ASN A 103 4.39 12.61 -8.37
CA ASN A 103 3.63 12.42 -7.14
C ASN A 103 3.88 11.03 -6.55
N PHE A 104 3.95 10.03 -7.41
CA PHE A 104 4.25 8.69 -6.96
C PHE A 104 5.66 8.59 -6.39
N ILE A 105 6.64 9.17 -7.09
CA ILE A 105 8.03 9.14 -6.64
C ILE A 105 8.17 9.82 -5.29
N ALA A 106 7.50 10.97 -5.10
CA ALA A 106 7.57 11.67 -3.83
C ALA A 106 6.99 10.83 -2.70
N MET A 107 5.87 10.16 -2.95
CA MET A 107 5.26 9.28 -1.96
C MET A 107 6.17 8.11 -1.63
N PHE A 108 6.75 7.50 -2.65
CA PHE A 108 7.64 6.37 -2.48
C PHE A 108 8.86 6.77 -1.65
N LYS A 109 9.43 7.95 -1.97
CA LYS A 109 10.60 8.42 -1.25
C LYS A 109 10.27 8.68 0.22
N ARG A 110 9.10 9.23 0.51
CA ARG A 110 8.72 9.44 1.90
C ARG A 110 8.57 8.11 2.63
N ALA A 111 8.06 7.09 1.95
CA ALA A 111 7.83 5.81 2.59
C ALA A 111 9.11 5.00 2.77
N PHE A 112 10.01 5.03 1.81
CA PHE A 112 11.18 4.17 1.82
C PHE A 112 12.50 4.92 1.95
N GLY A 113 12.48 6.23 1.96
CA GLY A 113 13.70 7.02 2.12
C GLY A 113 14.53 7.15 0.86
N THR A 114 14.08 6.58 -0.25
CA THR A 114 14.82 6.64 -1.50
C THR A 114 13.85 6.54 -2.67
N THR A 115 14.34 6.87 -3.86
CA THR A 115 13.50 6.80 -5.05
C THR A 115 13.31 5.35 -5.49
N PRO A 116 12.28 5.08 -6.29
CA PRO A 116 12.08 3.72 -6.79
C PRO A 116 13.28 3.18 -7.55
N GLY A 117 13.91 4.01 -8.38
CA GLY A 117 15.07 3.56 -9.13
C GLY A 117 16.21 3.14 -8.24
N ARG A 118 16.51 3.95 -7.23
CA ARG A 118 17.56 3.61 -6.30
C ARG A 118 17.22 2.40 -5.46
N TYR A 119 15.99 2.32 -5.05
CA TYR A 119 15.54 1.20 -4.24
C TYR A 119 15.76 -0.12 -4.97
N LEU A 120 15.45 -0.15 -6.25
CA LEU A 120 15.59 -1.37 -7.04
C LEU A 120 17.05 -1.70 -7.30
N ARG A 121 17.90 -0.70 -7.43
CA ARG A 121 19.31 -0.94 -7.71
C ARG A 121 20.11 -1.27 -6.47
N ALA A 122 19.67 -0.81 -5.32
CA ALA A 122 20.39 -1.04 -4.09
C ALA A 122 20.30 -2.52 -3.71
N PRO A 123 21.36 -3.11 -3.16
CA PRO A 123 21.26 -4.44 -2.63
C PRO A 123 20.19 -4.44 -1.56
N GLN A 124 19.31 -5.40 -1.62
CA GLN A 124 18.28 -5.50 -0.60
C GLN A 124 18.91 -5.94 0.68
N ALA A 125 18.88 -5.09 1.65
CA ALA A 125 19.46 -5.44 2.92
C ALA A 125 18.77 -6.67 3.40
N GLY A 126 19.51 -7.67 3.50
CA GLY A 126 18.91 -8.89 3.88
C GLY A 126 17.98 -9.36 2.81
N GLY A 127 17.72 -8.81 2.10
CA GLY A 127 16.79 -9.24 1.19
C GLY A 127 17.34 -10.00 0.08
N ASP A 128 17.73 -9.67 0.53
CA ASP A 128 17.96 -10.11 0.06
C ASP A 128 18.56 -10.40 -0.26
N ALA A 129 18.94 -10.09 -0.24
CA ALA A 129 19.57 -10.28 -0.38
C ALA A 129 19.89 -11.06 -0.14
N ALA A 130 19.89 -11.10 0.03
CA ALA A 130 20.08 -11.69 0.13
C ALA A 130 19.86 -12.38 -0.09
N VAL A 131 19.78 -12.49 0.05
CA VAL A 131 19.63 -13.04 -0.20
C VAL A 131 19.70 -13.51 -0.82
N ALA A 132 19.92 -13.25 -0.85
CA ALA A 132 20.10 -13.63 -1.43
C ALA A 132 20.23 -14.07 -1.60
#